data_720ec433a0875c5a13f26d12ac45743a
#
_entry.id   720ec433a0875c5a13f26d12ac45743a
#
_cell.length_a   1.000
_cell.length_b   1.000
_cell.length_c   1.000
_cell.angle_alpha   90.00
_cell.angle_beta   90.00
_cell.angle_gamma   90.00
#
_symmetry.space_group_name_H-M   'P 1'
#
loop_
_entity.id
_entity.type
_entity.pdbx_description
1 polymer ?
#
loop_
_entity_poly.entity_id
_entity_poly.type
_entity_poly.pdbx_seq_one_letter_code
_entity_poly.pdbx_strand_id
1 'polypeptide(L)'
;MNIFPAIDLVMGKAVRLFKGDYDQMTVYSDNPLEVAHDFESKGAEYIHLVDLEGAKDGTTPNIETVQKIAENTNLFTEIGG
;
A
#
# COMPACT_ATOMS: atom_id res chain seq x y z
N MET A 1 -9.57 6.89 -18.34
CA MET A 1 -9.82 7.20 -16.93
C MET A 1 -8.53 7.04 -16.14
N ASN A 2 -8.15 8.04 -15.37
CA ASN A 2 -6.95 7.97 -14.55
C ASN A 2 -7.27 7.29 -13.22
N ILE A 3 -6.55 6.24 -12.91
CA ILE A 3 -6.70 5.51 -11.66
C ILE A 3 -5.46 5.79 -10.82
N PHE A 4 -5.64 6.34 -9.63
CA PHE A 4 -4.55 6.63 -8.70
C PHE A 4 -4.77 5.85 -7.41
N PRO A 5 -4.55 4.53 -7.42
CA PRO A 5 -4.78 3.72 -6.23
C PRO A 5 -3.74 3.99 -5.16
N ALA A 6 -4.18 3.85 -3.92
CA ALA A 6 -3.30 3.94 -2.76
C ALA A 6 -3.59 2.76 -1.85
N ILE A 7 -2.54 2.25 -1.22
CA ILE A 7 -2.64 1.18 -0.22
C ILE A 7 -1.94 1.64 1.04
N ASP A 8 -2.67 1.64 2.15
CA ASP A 8 -2.08 1.87 3.46
C ASP A 8 -1.51 0.55 3.97
N LEU A 9 -0.28 0.58 4.47
CA LEU A 9 0.43 -0.61 4.93
C LEU A 9 0.71 -0.55 6.42
N VAL A 10 0.37 -1.63 7.11
CA VAL A 10 0.72 -1.85 8.52
C VAL A 10 1.10 -3.33 8.67
N MET A 11 2.28 -3.58 9.22
CA MET A 11 2.79 -4.93 9.46
C MET A 11 2.74 -5.83 8.22
N GLY A 12 3.03 -5.25 7.06
CA GLY A 12 3.02 -5.96 5.79
C GLY A 12 1.63 -6.27 5.25
N LYS A 13 0.59 -5.65 5.80
CA LYS A 13 -0.79 -5.89 5.42
C LYS A 13 -1.42 -4.62 4.84
N ALA A 14 -2.39 -4.80 3.95
CA ALA A 14 -3.17 -3.70 3.42
C ALA A 14 -4.32 -3.39 4.37
N VAL A 15 -4.40 -2.15 4.80
CA VAL A 15 -5.36 -1.73 5.81
C VAL A 15 -6.13 -0.50 5.36
N ARG A 16 -7.19 -0.21 6.09
CA ARG A 16 -8.00 0.97 5.89
C ARG A 16 -8.26 1.62 7.25
N LEU A 17 -8.05 2.93 7.33
CA LEU A 17 -8.33 3.68 8.56
C LEU A 17 -9.70 4.33 8.45
N PHE A 18 -10.49 4.26 9.51
CA PHE A 18 -11.74 4.98 9.57
C PHE A 18 -11.45 6.44 9.93
N LYS A 19 -11.72 7.35 9.00
CA LYS A 19 -11.46 8.78 9.16
C LYS A 19 -10.02 9.11 9.57
N GLY A 20 -9.05 8.30 9.11
CA GLY A 20 -7.65 8.51 9.45
C GLY A 20 -7.26 8.09 10.86
N ASP A 21 -8.15 7.42 11.58
CA ASP A 21 -7.92 7.03 12.97
C ASP A 21 -7.21 5.68 13.06
N TYR A 22 -5.97 5.69 13.59
CA TYR A 22 -5.16 4.48 13.73
C TYR A 22 -5.77 3.46 14.67
N ASP A 23 -6.63 3.89 15.59
CA ASP A 23 -7.32 2.98 16.50
C ASP A 23 -8.53 2.30 15.87
N GLN A 24 -8.93 2.76 14.69
CA GLN A 24 -10.06 2.20 13.95
C GLN A 24 -9.61 1.68 12.60
N MET A 25 -8.66 0.74 12.65
CA MET A 25 -8.04 0.17 11.47
C MET A 25 -8.67 -1.18 11.13
N THR A 26 -8.93 -1.39 9.85
CA THR A 26 -9.40 -2.67 9.33
C THR A 26 -8.38 -3.23 8.37
N VAL A 27 -7.95 -4.46 8.58
CA VAL A 27 -7.12 -5.19 7.62
C VAL A 27 -8.05 -5.79 6.57
N TYR A 28 -7.89 -5.37 5.31
CA TYR A 28 -8.71 -5.92 4.23
C TYR A 28 -7.97 -6.90 3.33
N SER A 29 -6.64 -6.99 3.46
CA SER A 29 -5.86 -8.01 2.75
C SER A 29 -4.57 -8.29 3.50
N ASP A 30 -4.24 -9.56 3.66
CA ASP A 30 -2.95 -10.00 4.19
C ASP A 30 -1.86 -9.97 3.13
N ASN A 31 -2.23 -9.74 1.87
CA ASN A 31 -1.28 -9.78 0.75
C ASN A 31 -1.44 -8.54 -0.13
N PRO A 32 -0.72 -7.44 0.21
CA PRO A 32 -0.78 -6.21 -0.59
C PRO A 32 -0.38 -6.40 -2.04
N LEU A 33 0.48 -7.36 -2.35
CA LEU A 33 0.86 -7.64 -3.74
C LEU A 33 -0.37 -8.05 -4.57
N GLU A 34 -1.24 -8.85 -3.99
CA GLU A 34 -2.49 -9.27 -4.65
C GLU A 34 -3.38 -8.06 -4.95
N VAL A 35 -3.47 -7.14 -3.99
CA VAL A 35 -4.22 -5.90 -4.17
C VAL A 35 -3.62 -5.06 -5.29
N ALA A 36 -2.29 -4.95 -5.33
CA ALA A 36 -1.59 -4.22 -6.39
C ALA A 36 -1.82 -4.85 -7.76
N HIS A 37 -1.78 -6.18 -7.85
CA HIS A 37 -2.08 -6.89 -9.10
C HIS A 37 -3.51 -6.63 -9.57
N ASP A 38 -4.46 -6.56 -8.65
CA ASP A 38 -5.84 -6.27 -8.97
C ASP A 38 -5.97 -4.87 -9.59
N PHE A 39 -5.33 -3.87 -8.98
CA PHE A 39 -5.31 -2.52 -9.55
C PHE A 39 -4.67 -2.50 -10.92
N GLU A 40 -3.54 -3.19 -11.09
CA GLU A 40 -2.85 -3.26 -12.37
C GLU A 40 -3.76 -3.87 -13.44
N SER A 41 -4.47 -4.93 -13.11
CA SER A 41 -5.39 -5.60 -14.04
C SER A 41 -6.54 -4.70 -14.45
N LYS A 42 -6.89 -3.72 -13.64
CA LYS A 42 -7.93 -2.74 -13.92
C LYS A 42 -7.44 -1.51 -14.69
N GLY A 43 -6.17 -1.51 -15.07
CA GLY A 43 -5.59 -0.45 -15.88
C GLY A 43 -4.80 0.61 -15.12
N ALA A 44 -4.54 0.42 -13.85
CA ALA A 44 -3.71 1.35 -13.11
C ALA A 44 -2.26 1.31 -13.63
N GLU A 45 -1.61 2.47 -13.66
CA GLU A 45 -0.21 2.59 -14.06
C GLU A 45 0.68 2.98 -12.88
N TYR A 46 0.07 3.52 -11.82
CA TYR A 46 0.75 4.03 -10.63
C TYR A 46 0.12 3.42 -9.41
N ILE A 47 0.89 3.34 -8.34
CA ILE A 47 0.36 2.98 -7.03
C ILE A 47 1.09 3.78 -5.96
N HIS A 48 0.33 4.35 -5.02
CA HIS A 48 0.88 5.07 -3.89
C HIS A 48 0.78 4.16 -2.67
N LEU A 49 1.93 3.86 -2.06
CA LEU A 49 2.01 3.01 -0.88
C LEU A 49 2.33 3.87 0.33
N VAL A 50 1.47 3.81 1.33
CA VAL A 50 1.63 4.61 2.55
C VAL A 50 2.04 3.68 3.68
N ASP A 51 3.27 3.85 4.17
CA ASP A 51 3.77 3.09 5.30
C ASP A 51 3.33 3.80 6.58
N LEU A 52 2.22 3.35 7.17
CA LEU A 52 1.65 3.99 8.34
C LEU A 52 2.55 3.88 9.57
N GLU A 53 3.33 2.80 9.66
CA GLU A 53 4.28 2.63 10.75
C GLU A 53 5.48 3.55 10.56
N GLY A 54 5.97 3.65 9.32
CA GLY A 54 7.07 4.54 8.98
C GLY A 54 6.72 5.99 9.21
N ALA A 55 5.49 6.39 8.87
CA ALA A 55 5.01 7.74 9.11
C ALA A 55 5.01 8.09 10.59
N LYS A 56 4.72 7.11 11.44
CA LYS A 56 4.65 7.29 12.89
C LYS A 56 6.01 7.26 13.56
N ASP A 57 6.87 6.33 13.12
CA ASP A 57 8.14 6.03 13.78
C ASP A 57 9.37 6.61 13.08
N GLY A 58 9.22 7.10 11.86
CA GLY A 58 10.35 7.53 11.04
C GLY A 58 11.20 6.39 10.50
N THR A 59 10.67 5.17 10.51
CA THR A 59 11.34 3.98 9.98
C THR A 59 10.67 3.52 8.69
N THR A 60 11.14 2.41 8.11
CA THR A 60 10.53 1.83 6.90
C THR A 60 10.25 0.33 7.10
N PRO A 61 9.38 -0.03 8.08
CA PRO A 61 9.16 -1.44 8.40
C PRO A 61 8.47 -2.23 7.30
N ASN A 62 7.82 -1.56 6.35
CA ASN A 62 7.12 -2.22 5.25
C ASN A 62 7.93 -2.22 3.95
N ILE A 63 9.24 -1.96 4.00
CA ILE A 63 10.06 -1.84 2.80
C ILE A 63 10.08 -3.14 1.98
N GLU A 64 10.08 -4.29 2.63
CA GLU A 64 10.05 -5.57 1.92
C GLU A 64 8.76 -5.74 1.13
N THR A 65 7.64 -5.31 1.68
CA THR A 65 6.35 -5.33 1.00
C THR A 65 6.36 -4.41 -0.21
N VAL A 66 6.91 -3.21 -0.04
CA VAL A 66 7.05 -2.24 -1.12
C VAL A 66 7.91 -2.81 -2.25
N GLN A 67 9.05 -3.42 -1.90
CA GLN A 67 9.95 -4.02 -2.89
C GLN A 67 9.26 -5.16 -3.65
N LYS A 68 8.50 -5.99 -2.96
CA LYS A 68 7.75 -7.07 -3.58
C LYS A 68 6.77 -6.56 -4.63
N ILE A 69 6.07 -5.50 -4.32
CA ILE A 69 5.12 -4.88 -5.26
C ILE A 69 5.86 -4.30 -6.44
N ALA A 70 6.96 -3.57 -6.20
CA ALA A 70 7.73 -2.96 -7.27
C ALA A 70 8.34 -3.99 -8.21
N GLU A 71 8.80 -5.12 -7.67
CA GLU A 71 9.45 -6.16 -8.46
C GLU A 71 8.48 -7.07 -9.22
N ASN A 72 7.24 -7.19 -8.74
CA ASN A 72 6.27 -8.14 -9.28
C ASN A 72 5.11 -7.50 -10.04
N THR A 73 5.14 -6.18 -10.20
CA THR A 73 4.15 -5.44 -11.00
C THR A 73 4.88 -4.49 -11.93
N ASN A 74 4.17 -3.96 -12.93
CA ASN A 74 4.68 -2.91 -13.79
C ASN A 74 4.21 -1.53 -13.34
N LEU A 75 3.66 -1.44 -12.13
CA LEU A 75 3.19 -0.18 -11.57
C LEU A 75 4.35 0.72 -11.18
N PHE A 76 4.22 2.00 -11.48
CA PHE A 76 5.14 3.01 -10.94
C PHE A 76 4.78 3.18 -9.45
N THR A 77 5.72 2.84 -8.59
CA THR A 77 5.48 2.76 -7.15
C THR A 77 6.00 4.01 -6.44
N GLU A 78 5.13 4.70 -5.72
CA GLU A 78 5.50 5.83 -4.87
C GLU A 78 5.29 5.44 -3.41
N ILE A 79 6.19 5.89 -2.55
CA ILE A 79 6.11 5.65 -1.11
C ILE A 79 5.88 6.96 -0.42
N GLY A 80 4.85 7.00 0.45
CA GLY A 80 4.57 8.11 1.32
C GLY A 80 4.39 7.62 2.74
N GLY A 81 4.27 8.54 3.66
CA GLY A 81 4.02 8.14 5.04
C GLY A 81 4.01 9.28 5.98
#